data_c02fd9a174786e4eef317794595e9769
#
_entry.id   c02fd9a174786e4eef317794595e9769
#
_cell.length_a   1.000
_cell.length_b   1.000
_cell.length_c   1.000
_cell.angle_alpha   90.00
_cell.angle_beta   90.00
_cell.angle_gamma   90.00
#
_symmetry.space_group_name_H-M   'P 1'
#
loop_
_entity.id
_entity.type
_entity.pdbx_description
1 polymer ?
#
loop_
_entity_poly.entity_id
_entity_poly.type
_entity_poly.pdbx_seq_one_letter_code
_entity_poly.pdbx_strand_id
1 'polypeptide(L)'
;VAFACVISFMGIGLVDPILPALASQLKATPSQVTMLFTSYLVVTAVAMLITGFVSSRIGAKRTLVAGLAIIVVFAALAGTSSTVGQIVGLRAGWGIGNALFIATSLAVIVGSASGGFAGAIILYESALGVGIALGPLVGGELGGISWRGPFFGVAVLMLLALIATLVLVAPTPPPARRVSITEPFKALRHRGLLTLALTALCYNWGFFTVLGYAPFPMKLGTHQLGYVFTAWGVLVAVFAVFAAPRLQARFGIAKTLYANLALFAVNILIIGLFTDHKAVLITAVIVAGVFIGVNNTVTTQAVMTVAPVDRSIASASYGFVRFIGGGLAPYVAGKIAEHYNIHAAFYVGAAAVVVGILILATGHRLLTAAEAGTVVDDEEEALVEELGSAT
;
A
#
# COMPACT_ATOMS: atom_id res chain seq x y z
N VAL A 1 -17.00 -10.79 1.25
CA VAL A 1 -15.58 -10.53 0.96
C VAL A 1 -15.34 -9.04 0.74
N ALA A 2 -16.07 -8.33 -0.13
CA ALA A 2 -15.87 -6.89 -0.38
C ALA A 2 -15.96 -6.04 0.90
N PHE A 3 -16.93 -6.28 1.78
CA PHE A 3 -17.01 -5.64 3.11
C PHE A 3 -15.74 -5.87 3.94
N ALA A 4 -15.22 -7.10 3.96
CA ALA A 4 -13.96 -7.41 4.64
C ALA A 4 -12.76 -6.68 4.02
N CYS A 5 -12.76 -6.46 2.70
CA CYS A 5 -11.75 -5.63 2.03
C CYS A 5 -11.80 -4.18 2.50
N VAL A 6 -13.00 -3.56 2.61
CA VAL A 6 -13.14 -2.20 3.16
C VAL A 6 -12.45 -2.10 4.52
N ILE A 7 -12.74 -3.05 5.44
CA ILE A 7 -12.19 -3.02 6.80
C ILE A 7 -10.69 -3.30 6.81
N SER A 8 -10.20 -4.20 5.95
CA SER A 8 -8.77 -4.51 5.84
C SER A 8 -7.98 -3.28 5.39
N PHE A 9 -8.46 -2.58 4.37
CA PHE A 9 -7.83 -1.36 3.88
C PHE A 9 -8.01 -0.18 4.85
N MET A 10 -9.12 -0.11 5.56
CA MET A 10 -9.34 0.83 6.66
C MET A 10 -8.29 0.67 7.76
N GLY A 11 -7.87 -0.58 8.06
CA GLY A 11 -6.85 -0.89 9.05
C GLY A 11 -5.45 -0.32 8.74
N ILE A 12 -5.19 0.12 7.51
CA ILE A 12 -3.94 0.81 7.14
C ILE A 12 -3.98 2.24 7.69
N GLY A 13 -4.98 3.03 7.34
CA GLY A 13 -5.08 4.45 7.69
C GLY A 13 -5.65 4.72 9.10
N LEU A 14 -6.15 3.71 9.78
CA LEU A 14 -6.78 3.82 11.09
C LEU A 14 -5.78 4.20 12.20
N VAL A 15 -4.49 3.89 12.01
CA VAL A 15 -3.43 4.15 13.00
C VAL A 15 -2.86 5.56 12.87
N ASP A 16 -2.96 6.19 11.68
CA ASP A 16 -2.34 7.49 11.41
C ASP A 16 -2.74 8.59 12.41
N PRO A 17 -4.04 8.78 12.72
CA PRO A 17 -4.49 9.84 13.63
C PRO A 17 -4.06 9.62 15.09
N ILE A 18 -3.77 8.38 15.48
CA ILE A 18 -3.43 8.06 16.88
C ILE A 18 -1.92 8.02 17.15
N LEU A 19 -1.05 8.16 16.13
CA LEU A 19 0.40 8.10 16.33
C LEU A 19 0.93 9.08 17.38
N PRO A 20 0.56 10.39 17.36
CA PRO A 20 1.01 11.33 18.40
C PRO A 20 0.45 10.99 19.78
N ALA A 21 -0.79 10.50 19.87
CA ALA A 21 -1.40 10.07 21.13
C ALA A 21 -0.68 8.84 21.71
N LEU A 22 -0.32 7.85 20.87
CA LEU A 22 0.49 6.71 21.29
C LEU A 22 1.87 7.13 21.79
N ALA A 23 2.56 8.03 21.06
CA ALA A 23 3.86 8.55 21.46
C ALA A 23 3.78 9.22 22.85
N SER A 24 2.79 10.07 23.07
CA SER A 24 2.58 10.78 24.33
C SER A 24 2.21 9.84 25.49
N GLN A 25 1.21 8.98 25.31
CA GLN A 25 0.66 8.15 26.38
C GLN A 25 1.57 6.98 26.76
N LEU A 26 2.30 6.42 25.81
CA LEU A 26 3.24 5.31 26.04
C LEU A 26 4.69 5.79 26.22
N LYS A 27 4.91 7.12 26.31
CA LYS A 27 6.23 7.76 26.49
C LYS A 27 7.27 7.25 25.49
N ALA A 28 6.88 7.17 24.22
CA ALA A 28 7.68 6.66 23.13
C ALA A 28 8.11 7.77 22.17
N THR A 29 9.25 7.59 21.50
CA THR A 29 9.69 8.52 20.47
C THR A 29 8.87 8.35 19.17
N PRO A 30 8.80 9.36 18.30
CA PRO A 30 8.15 9.23 17.00
C PRO A 30 8.65 8.04 16.19
N SER A 31 9.96 7.78 16.17
CA SER A 31 10.53 6.63 15.45
C SER A 31 10.09 5.29 16.03
N GLN A 32 9.93 5.19 17.35
CA GLN A 32 9.42 3.97 17.99
C GLN A 32 7.96 3.70 17.61
N VAL A 33 7.13 4.74 17.57
CA VAL A 33 5.72 4.61 17.23
C VAL A 33 5.54 4.31 15.74
N THR A 34 6.33 4.91 14.87
CA THR A 34 6.28 4.62 13.43
C THR A 34 6.71 3.20 13.07
N MET A 35 7.40 2.48 13.97
CA MET A 35 7.66 1.03 13.83
C MET A 35 6.37 0.19 13.72
N LEU A 36 5.22 0.74 14.14
CA LEU A 36 3.92 0.10 13.93
C LEU A 36 3.63 -0.11 12.42
N PHE A 37 4.03 0.84 11.57
CA PHE A 37 3.96 0.69 10.11
C PHE A 37 5.00 -0.29 9.60
N THR A 38 6.24 -0.13 10.05
CA THR A 38 7.36 -0.97 9.62
C THR A 38 7.09 -2.45 9.88
N SER A 39 6.73 -2.82 11.10
CA SER A 39 6.46 -4.21 11.44
C SER A 39 5.29 -4.79 10.63
N TYR A 40 4.21 -4.04 10.50
CA TYR A 40 3.03 -4.45 9.76
C TYR A 40 3.30 -4.59 8.25
N LEU A 41 3.88 -3.58 7.61
CA LEU A 41 4.07 -3.56 6.16
C LEU A 41 5.19 -4.49 5.71
N VAL A 42 6.32 -4.55 6.43
CA VAL A 42 7.44 -5.45 6.08
C VAL A 42 7.02 -6.90 6.23
N VAL A 43 6.33 -7.25 7.31
CA VAL A 43 5.83 -8.62 7.49
C VAL A 43 4.74 -8.95 6.47
N THR A 44 3.83 -8.01 6.17
CA THR A 44 2.86 -8.17 5.08
C THR A 44 3.57 -8.43 3.75
N ALA A 45 4.61 -7.66 3.43
CA ALA A 45 5.38 -7.82 2.20
C ALA A 45 5.96 -9.23 2.06
N VAL A 46 6.67 -9.68 3.09
CA VAL A 46 7.29 -11.02 3.10
C VAL A 46 6.21 -12.11 3.03
N ALA A 47 5.14 -11.97 3.80
CA ALA A 47 4.05 -12.94 3.82
C ALA A 47 3.29 -13.02 2.49
N MET A 48 3.21 -11.94 1.71
CA MET A 48 2.61 -11.95 0.37
C MET A 48 3.31 -12.92 -0.58
N LEU A 49 4.63 -13.09 -0.48
CA LEU A 49 5.38 -14.05 -1.28
C LEU A 49 4.95 -15.51 -1.01
N ILE A 50 4.49 -15.77 0.20
CA ILE A 50 4.10 -17.11 0.66
C ILE A 50 2.59 -17.36 0.43
N THR A 51 1.79 -16.31 0.30
CA THR A 51 0.33 -16.42 0.23
C THR A 51 -0.14 -17.27 -0.95
N GLY A 52 0.45 -17.11 -2.14
CA GLY A 52 0.12 -17.93 -3.32
C GLY A 52 0.41 -19.41 -3.08
N PHE A 53 1.53 -19.72 -2.42
CA PHE A 53 1.90 -21.07 -2.02
C PHE A 53 0.86 -21.68 -1.06
N VAL A 54 0.42 -20.95 -0.06
CA VAL A 54 -0.59 -21.38 0.93
C VAL A 54 -1.94 -21.56 0.24
N SER A 55 -2.42 -20.55 -0.48
CA SER A 55 -3.72 -20.53 -1.13
C SER A 55 -3.88 -21.65 -2.17
N SER A 56 -2.82 -21.98 -2.91
CA SER A 56 -2.82 -23.07 -3.87
C SER A 56 -2.91 -24.48 -3.25
N ARG A 57 -2.68 -24.60 -1.94
CA ARG A 57 -2.75 -25.88 -1.19
C ARG A 57 -4.03 -26.07 -0.39
N ILE A 58 -4.46 -25.03 0.34
CA ILE A 58 -5.62 -25.13 1.24
C ILE A 58 -6.90 -24.51 0.65
N GLY A 59 -6.78 -23.83 -0.51
CA GLY A 59 -7.88 -23.14 -1.18
C GLY A 59 -8.11 -21.72 -0.67
N ALA A 60 -8.73 -20.90 -1.52
CA ALA A 60 -8.88 -19.45 -1.27
C ALA A 60 -9.76 -19.17 -0.01
N LYS A 61 -10.90 -19.85 0.16
CA LYS A 61 -11.77 -19.64 1.33
C LYS A 61 -11.02 -19.88 2.65
N ARG A 62 -10.29 -21.01 2.76
CA ARG A 62 -9.56 -21.34 4.00
C ARG A 62 -8.44 -20.33 4.25
N THR A 63 -7.77 -19.85 3.21
CA THR A 63 -6.73 -18.81 3.31
C THR A 63 -7.31 -17.48 3.79
N LEU A 64 -8.47 -17.06 3.25
CA LEU A 64 -9.19 -15.88 3.74
C LEU A 64 -9.58 -16.00 5.21
N VAL A 65 -10.19 -17.12 5.59
CA VAL A 65 -10.62 -17.38 6.98
C VAL A 65 -9.43 -17.35 7.93
N ALA A 66 -8.33 -18.01 7.57
CA ALA A 66 -7.09 -17.96 8.37
C ALA A 66 -6.56 -16.52 8.50
N GLY A 67 -6.51 -15.76 7.40
CA GLY A 67 -6.10 -14.37 7.40
C GLY A 67 -6.96 -13.51 8.32
N LEU A 68 -8.29 -13.59 8.20
CA LEU A 68 -9.24 -12.85 9.03
C LEU A 68 -9.11 -13.23 10.51
N ALA A 69 -8.99 -14.52 10.84
CA ALA A 69 -8.83 -14.99 12.22
C ALA A 69 -7.54 -14.44 12.86
N ILE A 70 -6.43 -14.47 12.13
CA ILE A 70 -5.16 -13.87 12.55
C ILE A 70 -5.33 -12.37 12.81
N ILE A 71 -5.96 -11.63 11.90
CA ILE A 71 -6.20 -10.18 12.08
C ILE A 71 -7.02 -9.93 13.35
N VAL A 72 -8.12 -10.64 13.55
CA VAL A 72 -9.00 -10.49 14.74
C VAL A 72 -8.21 -10.67 16.03
N VAL A 73 -7.44 -11.76 16.13
CA VAL A 73 -6.67 -12.08 17.35
C VAL A 73 -5.60 -11.02 17.60
N PHE A 74 -4.79 -10.71 16.60
CA PHE A 74 -3.68 -9.77 16.78
C PHE A 74 -4.14 -8.32 16.95
N ALA A 75 -5.25 -7.90 16.32
CA ALA A 75 -5.83 -6.59 16.55
C ALA A 75 -6.40 -6.46 17.98
N ALA A 76 -7.14 -7.47 18.45
CA ALA A 76 -7.64 -7.48 19.82
C ALA A 76 -6.50 -7.43 20.86
N LEU A 77 -5.47 -8.25 20.68
CA LEU A 77 -4.30 -8.26 21.56
C LEU A 77 -3.55 -6.90 21.52
N ALA A 78 -3.44 -6.26 20.36
CA ALA A 78 -2.83 -4.93 20.25
C ALA A 78 -3.59 -3.89 21.08
N GLY A 79 -4.92 -3.97 21.12
CA GLY A 79 -5.76 -3.11 21.97
C GLY A 79 -5.55 -3.32 23.49
N THR A 80 -5.09 -4.49 23.92
CA THR A 80 -4.80 -4.78 25.34
C THR A 80 -3.35 -4.45 25.75
N SER A 81 -2.50 -4.08 24.82
CA SER A 81 -1.08 -3.82 25.06
C SER A 81 -0.84 -2.64 25.99
N SER A 82 0.29 -2.67 26.69
CA SER A 82 0.75 -1.61 27.60
C SER A 82 2.03 -0.92 27.13
N THR A 83 2.71 -1.45 26.13
CA THR A 83 3.95 -0.88 25.60
C THR A 83 3.94 -0.83 24.06
N VAL A 84 4.67 0.13 23.49
CA VAL A 84 4.81 0.26 22.04
C VAL A 84 5.45 -1.01 21.43
N GLY A 85 6.44 -1.61 22.10
CA GLY A 85 7.07 -2.84 21.63
C GLY A 85 6.10 -4.02 21.48
N GLN A 86 5.15 -4.16 22.42
CA GLN A 86 4.09 -5.16 22.30
C GLN A 86 3.21 -4.90 21.07
N ILE A 87 2.77 -3.65 20.89
CA ILE A 87 1.93 -3.29 19.74
C ILE A 87 2.67 -3.55 18.44
N VAL A 88 3.96 -3.19 18.34
CA VAL A 88 4.81 -3.44 17.16
C VAL A 88 4.88 -4.93 16.84
N GLY A 89 5.13 -5.78 17.83
CA GLY A 89 5.16 -7.24 17.64
C GLY A 89 3.81 -7.82 17.20
N LEU A 90 2.72 -7.34 17.80
CA LEU A 90 1.37 -7.78 17.45
C LEU A 90 0.93 -7.28 16.06
N ARG A 91 1.36 -6.08 15.67
CA ARG A 91 1.16 -5.56 14.30
C ARG A 91 1.89 -6.40 13.25
N ALA A 92 3.06 -6.98 13.58
CA ALA A 92 3.72 -7.94 12.70
C ALA A 92 2.87 -9.20 12.47
N GLY A 93 2.30 -9.78 13.53
CA GLY A 93 1.35 -10.89 13.41
C GLY A 93 0.10 -10.53 12.62
N TRP A 94 -0.46 -9.34 12.83
CA TRP A 94 -1.56 -8.83 12.02
C TRP A 94 -1.16 -8.73 10.53
N GLY A 95 0.08 -8.30 10.21
CA GLY A 95 0.61 -8.24 8.85
C GLY A 95 0.56 -9.58 8.11
N ILE A 96 0.81 -10.69 8.80
CA ILE A 96 0.65 -12.04 8.22
C ILE A 96 -0.80 -12.29 7.80
N GLY A 97 -1.75 -12.01 8.70
CA GLY A 97 -3.17 -12.16 8.41
C GLY A 97 -3.61 -11.29 7.23
N ASN A 98 -3.12 -10.05 7.18
CA ASN A 98 -3.41 -9.10 6.12
C ASN A 98 -2.91 -9.58 4.75
N ALA A 99 -1.69 -10.13 4.68
CA ALA A 99 -1.15 -10.69 3.45
C ALA A 99 -1.99 -11.86 2.92
N LEU A 100 -2.35 -12.80 3.79
CA LEU A 100 -3.22 -13.93 3.46
C LEU A 100 -4.59 -13.46 2.95
N PHE A 101 -5.14 -12.41 3.56
CA PHE A 101 -6.44 -11.88 3.20
C PHE A 101 -6.40 -11.11 1.87
N ILE A 102 -5.55 -10.08 1.74
CA ILE A 102 -5.52 -9.19 0.57
C ILE A 102 -5.22 -9.97 -0.72
N ALA A 103 -4.19 -10.83 -0.70
CA ALA A 103 -3.79 -11.55 -1.89
C ALA A 103 -4.83 -12.58 -2.38
N THR A 104 -5.71 -13.07 -1.49
CA THR A 104 -6.76 -14.03 -1.86
C THR A 104 -8.12 -13.40 -2.09
N SER A 105 -8.38 -12.23 -1.52
CA SER A 105 -9.69 -11.57 -1.58
C SER A 105 -10.12 -11.24 -3.00
N LEU A 106 -9.22 -10.70 -3.82
CA LEU A 106 -9.49 -10.40 -5.23
C LEU A 106 -9.89 -11.66 -6.01
N ALA A 107 -9.15 -12.76 -5.83
CA ALA A 107 -9.46 -14.03 -6.51
C ALA A 107 -10.85 -14.56 -6.14
N VAL A 108 -11.25 -14.44 -4.87
CA VAL A 108 -12.59 -14.87 -4.42
C VAL A 108 -13.68 -13.91 -4.93
N ILE A 109 -13.43 -12.60 -4.96
CA ILE A 109 -14.39 -11.62 -5.53
C ILE A 109 -14.59 -11.92 -7.02
N VAL A 110 -13.52 -12.13 -7.78
CA VAL A 110 -13.58 -12.47 -9.21
C VAL A 110 -14.34 -13.78 -9.44
N GLY A 111 -14.04 -14.81 -8.67
CA GLY A 111 -14.69 -16.13 -8.80
C GLY A 111 -16.17 -16.15 -8.36
N SER A 112 -16.62 -15.14 -7.61
CA SER A 112 -18.00 -15.05 -7.09
C SER A 112 -18.84 -13.98 -7.79
N ALA A 113 -18.25 -13.16 -8.69
CA ALA A 113 -18.92 -12.03 -9.28
C ALA A 113 -19.79 -12.45 -10.47
N SER A 114 -21.09 -12.19 -10.40
CA SER A 114 -22.04 -12.36 -11.53
C SER A 114 -21.84 -11.32 -12.65
N GLY A 115 -21.17 -10.20 -12.37
CA GLY A 115 -20.88 -9.11 -13.32
C GLY A 115 -19.59 -9.27 -14.14
N GLY A 116 -18.97 -10.44 -14.13
CA GLY A 116 -17.73 -10.71 -14.83
C GLY A 116 -16.47 -10.08 -14.17
N PHE A 117 -15.34 -10.25 -14.82
CA PHE A 117 -14.03 -9.84 -14.31
C PHE A 117 -13.92 -8.32 -14.05
N ALA A 118 -14.43 -7.50 -14.98
CA ALA A 118 -14.37 -6.04 -14.85
C ALA A 118 -15.18 -5.54 -13.65
N GLY A 119 -16.39 -6.07 -13.44
CA GLY A 119 -17.23 -5.72 -12.28
C GLY A 119 -16.59 -6.12 -10.94
N ALA A 120 -15.90 -7.24 -10.91
CA ALA A 120 -15.18 -7.71 -9.73
C ALA A 120 -14.01 -6.78 -9.36
N ILE A 121 -13.24 -6.31 -10.34
CA ILE A 121 -12.15 -5.34 -10.12
C ILE A 121 -12.71 -4.01 -9.62
N ILE A 122 -13.77 -3.49 -10.23
CA ILE A 122 -14.41 -2.24 -9.79
C ILE A 122 -14.88 -2.36 -8.33
N LEU A 123 -15.50 -3.48 -7.95
CA LEU A 123 -15.91 -3.73 -6.58
C LEU A 123 -14.73 -3.77 -5.60
N TYR A 124 -13.63 -4.42 -5.98
CA TYR A 124 -12.43 -4.50 -5.15
C TYR A 124 -11.76 -3.13 -4.98
N GLU A 125 -11.58 -2.39 -6.06
CA GLU A 125 -10.98 -1.03 -6.03
C GLU A 125 -11.89 -0.03 -5.29
N SER A 126 -13.21 -0.16 -5.43
CA SER A 126 -14.17 0.63 -4.65
C SER A 126 -14.05 0.33 -3.15
N ALA A 127 -13.92 -0.95 -2.78
CA ALA A 127 -13.73 -1.34 -1.38
C ALA A 127 -12.39 -0.80 -0.82
N LEU A 128 -11.34 -0.82 -1.63
CA LEU A 128 -10.05 -0.21 -1.29
C LEU A 128 -10.18 1.30 -1.06
N GLY A 129 -10.80 2.02 -2.00
CA GLY A 129 -10.99 3.47 -1.91
C GLY A 129 -11.82 3.88 -0.68
N VAL A 130 -12.96 3.20 -0.45
CA VAL A 130 -13.80 3.44 0.73
C VAL A 130 -13.04 3.12 2.03
N GLY A 131 -12.29 2.01 2.07
CA GLY A 131 -11.50 1.63 3.24
C GLY A 131 -10.44 2.70 3.58
N ILE A 132 -9.67 3.14 2.60
CA ILE A 132 -8.65 4.18 2.78
C ILE A 132 -9.28 5.51 3.24
N ALA A 133 -10.44 5.88 2.73
CA ALA A 133 -11.12 7.13 3.11
C ALA A 133 -11.72 7.06 4.54
N LEU A 134 -12.32 5.92 4.91
CA LEU A 134 -12.96 5.75 6.22
C LEU A 134 -11.96 5.42 7.34
N GLY A 135 -10.81 4.87 7.02
CA GLY A 135 -9.81 4.46 8.01
C GLY A 135 -9.43 5.57 8.99
N PRO A 136 -8.93 6.70 8.52
CA PRO A 136 -8.56 7.82 9.37
C PRO A 136 -9.73 8.44 10.13
N LEU A 137 -10.95 8.46 9.55
CA LEU A 137 -12.14 8.94 10.23
C LEU A 137 -12.46 8.08 11.46
N VAL A 138 -12.59 6.77 11.25
CA VAL A 138 -12.87 5.82 12.34
C VAL A 138 -11.72 5.80 13.34
N GLY A 139 -10.48 5.88 12.86
CA GLY A 139 -9.28 5.99 13.68
C GLY A 139 -9.26 7.24 14.55
N GLY A 140 -9.65 8.37 13.99
CA GLY A 140 -9.76 9.66 14.71
C GLY A 140 -10.86 9.65 15.77
N GLU A 141 -12.06 9.18 15.42
CA GLU A 141 -13.20 9.14 16.33
C GLU A 141 -12.98 8.15 17.50
N LEU A 142 -12.64 6.91 17.20
CA LEU A 142 -12.36 5.89 18.22
C LEU A 142 -11.08 6.21 19.00
N GLY A 143 -10.07 6.77 18.35
CA GLY A 143 -8.81 7.18 18.94
C GLY A 143 -8.95 8.38 19.87
N GLY A 144 -9.92 9.26 19.62
CA GLY A 144 -10.27 10.38 20.49
C GLY A 144 -10.86 9.94 21.82
N ILE A 145 -11.56 8.80 21.86
CA ILE A 145 -12.06 8.19 23.09
C ILE A 145 -10.91 7.48 23.82
N SER A 146 -10.18 6.65 23.12
CA SER A 146 -9.00 5.93 23.61
C SER A 146 -8.12 5.50 22.43
N TRP A 147 -6.80 5.63 22.56
CA TRP A 147 -5.88 5.11 21.54
C TRP A 147 -6.04 3.59 21.29
N ARG A 148 -6.65 2.87 22.21
CA ARG A 148 -7.01 1.44 22.08
C ARG A 148 -8.23 1.22 21.21
N GLY A 149 -9.11 2.20 21.11
CA GLY A 149 -10.38 2.12 20.38
C GLY A 149 -10.24 1.63 18.95
N PRO A 150 -9.34 2.19 18.12
CA PRO A 150 -9.11 1.75 16.77
C PRO A 150 -8.76 0.27 16.64
N PHE A 151 -7.94 -0.28 17.53
CA PHE A 151 -7.55 -1.69 17.52
C PHE A 151 -8.74 -2.63 17.81
N PHE A 152 -9.54 -2.30 18.84
CA PHE A 152 -10.76 -3.06 19.14
C PHE A 152 -11.82 -2.88 18.06
N GLY A 153 -11.94 -1.68 17.49
CA GLY A 153 -12.85 -1.42 16.37
C GLY A 153 -12.57 -2.34 15.17
N VAL A 154 -11.31 -2.45 14.77
CA VAL A 154 -10.90 -3.39 13.71
C VAL A 154 -11.15 -4.84 14.14
N ALA A 155 -10.83 -5.23 15.36
CA ALA A 155 -11.04 -6.59 15.82
C ALA A 155 -12.53 -7.01 15.73
N VAL A 156 -13.44 -6.14 16.15
CA VAL A 156 -14.90 -6.40 16.08
C VAL A 156 -15.37 -6.45 14.62
N LEU A 157 -14.99 -5.48 13.79
CA LEU A 157 -15.41 -5.43 12.40
C LEU A 157 -14.86 -6.62 11.59
N MET A 158 -13.60 -7.01 11.84
CA MET A 158 -13.00 -8.18 11.22
C MET A 158 -13.59 -9.50 11.73
N LEU A 159 -14.03 -9.56 12.99
CA LEU A 159 -14.78 -10.71 13.50
C LEU A 159 -16.12 -10.86 12.77
N LEU A 160 -16.85 -9.77 12.55
CA LEU A 160 -18.07 -9.78 11.75
C LEU A 160 -17.79 -10.23 10.31
N ALA A 161 -16.71 -9.73 9.71
CA ALA A 161 -16.28 -10.15 8.39
C ALA A 161 -15.87 -11.63 8.33
N LEU A 162 -15.23 -12.15 9.38
CA LEU A 162 -14.89 -13.58 9.53
C LEU A 162 -16.15 -14.44 9.58
N ILE A 163 -17.11 -14.10 10.43
CA ILE A 163 -18.39 -14.81 10.54
C ILE A 163 -19.13 -14.79 9.19
N ALA A 164 -19.24 -13.62 8.57
CA ALA A 164 -19.87 -13.48 7.26
C ALA A 164 -19.17 -14.33 6.18
N THR A 165 -17.83 -14.38 6.21
CA THR A 165 -17.04 -15.19 5.25
C THR A 165 -17.26 -16.69 5.48
N LEU A 166 -17.32 -17.14 6.73
CA LEU A 166 -17.57 -18.53 7.06
C LEU A 166 -18.96 -19.00 6.58
N VAL A 167 -19.97 -18.15 6.76
CA VAL A 167 -21.38 -18.49 6.46
C VAL A 167 -21.71 -18.29 4.98
N LEU A 168 -21.29 -17.17 4.37
CA LEU A 168 -21.78 -16.76 3.05
C LEU A 168 -20.87 -17.18 1.89
N VAL A 169 -19.58 -17.44 2.12
CA VAL A 169 -18.65 -17.80 1.03
C VAL A 169 -18.65 -19.31 0.84
N ALA A 170 -18.95 -19.77 -0.37
CA ALA A 170 -18.88 -21.19 -0.71
C ALA A 170 -17.44 -21.71 -0.64
N PRO A 171 -17.22 -22.98 -0.29
CA PRO A 171 -15.90 -23.59 -0.39
C PRO A 171 -15.40 -23.57 -1.83
N THR A 172 -14.19 -23.06 -2.04
CA THR A 172 -13.51 -23.10 -3.33
C THR A 172 -12.44 -24.17 -3.29
N PRO A 173 -12.44 -25.14 -4.22
CA PRO A 173 -11.37 -26.14 -4.28
C PRO A 173 -10.02 -25.44 -4.57
N PRO A 174 -8.91 -26.03 -4.12
CA PRO A 174 -7.59 -25.54 -4.49
C PRO A 174 -7.43 -25.54 -6.02
N PRO A 175 -6.72 -24.55 -6.58
CA PRO A 175 -6.46 -24.54 -8.01
C PRO A 175 -5.61 -25.75 -8.44
N ALA A 176 -5.81 -26.23 -9.67
CA ALA A 176 -5.10 -27.40 -10.21
C ALA A 176 -3.58 -27.20 -10.23
N ARG A 177 -3.13 -25.96 -10.51
CA ARG A 177 -1.70 -25.58 -10.49
C ARG A 177 -1.28 -25.15 -9.10
N ARG A 178 -0.23 -25.80 -8.55
CA ARG A 178 0.39 -25.41 -7.30
C ARG A 178 1.46 -24.35 -7.57
N VAL A 179 1.37 -23.22 -6.86
CA VAL A 179 2.34 -22.15 -6.93
C VAL A 179 3.55 -22.47 -6.05
N SER A 180 4.76 -22.24 -6.59
CA SER A 180 6.01 -22.37 -5.83
C SER A 180 6.35 -21.08 -5.10
N ILE A 181 7.02 -21.17 -3.93
CA ILE A 181 7.52 -20.01 -3.18
C ILE A 181 8.54 -19.18 -4.00
N THR A 182 9.23 -19.82 -4.94
CA THR A 182 10.27 -19.15 -5.74
C THR A 182 9.72 -18.39 -6.95
N GLU A 183 8.48 -18.62 -7.34
CA GLU A 183 7.89 -17.97 -8.54
C GLU A 183 7.87 -16.43 -8.44
N PRO A 184 7.47 -15.80 -7.31
CA PRO A 184 7.53 -14.35 -7.21
C PRO A 184 8.94 -13.76 -7.35
N PHE A 185 9.98 -14.47 -6.85
CA PHE A 185 11.38 -14.03 -7.00
C PHE A 185 11.87 -14.17 -8.43
N LYS A 186 11.46 -15.24 -9.14
CA LYS A 186 11.78 -15.43 -10.55
C LYS A 186 11.12 -14.36 -11.42
N ALA A 187 9.89 -13.96 -11.08
CA ALA A 187 9.18 -12.91 -11.78
C ALA A 187 9.91 -11.55 -11.71
N LEU A 188 10.59 -11.24 -10.61
CA LEU A 188 11.40 -10.02 -10.46
C LEU A 188 12.67 -9.99 -11.35
N ARG A 189 13.01 -11.06 -12.03
CA ARG A 189 14.08 -11.06 -13.04
C ARG A 189 13.64 -10.38 -14.34
N HIS A 190 12.34 -10.28 -14.60
CA HIS A 190 11.82 -9.53 -15.74
C HIS A 190 12.04 -8.03 -15.54
N ARG A 191 12.82 -7.44 -16.43
CA ARG A 191 13.27 -6.03 -16.35
C ARG A 191 12.11 -5.05 -16.20
N GLY A 192 11.03 -5.22 -16.97
CA GLY A 192 9.86 -4.36 -16.90
C GLY A 192 9.16 -4.41 -15.52
N LEU A 193 8.94 -5.62 -14.98
CA LEU A 193 8.34 -5.80 -13.66
C LEU A 193 9.26 -5.25 -12.55
N LEU A 194 10.56 -5.51 -12.64
CA LEU A 194 11.54 -5.01 -11.67
C LEU A 194 11.60 -3.49 -11.66
N THR A 195 11.64 -2.85 -12.85
CA THR A 195 11.63 -1.40 -12.98
C THR A 195 10.42 -0.77 -12.31
N LEU A 196 9.21 -1.30 -12.59
CA LEU A 196 7.98 -0.83 -11.97
C LEU A 196 7.95 -1.09 -10.45
N ALA A 197 8.45 -2.24 -10.01
CA ALA A 197 8.51 -2.59 -8.60
C ALA A 197 9.47 -1.67 -7.81
N LEU A 198 10.65 -1.38 -8.36
CA LEU A 198 11.61 -0.45 -7.74
C LEU A 198 11.11 1.00 -7.78
N THR A 199 10.47 1.42 -8.87
CA THR A 199 9.78 2.72 -8.92
C THR A 199 8.72 2.81 -7.82
N ALA A 200 7.96 1.72 -7.61
CA ALA A 200 6.96 1.65 -6.57
C ALA A 200 7.56 1.67 -5.17
N LEU A 201 8.69 1.02 -4.93
CA LEU A 201 9.43 1.12 -3.68
C LEU A 201 9.75 2.59 -3.36
N CYS A 202 10.27 3.31 -4.34
CA CYS A 202 10.69 4.70 -4.18
C CYS A 202 9.52 5.65 -3.92
N TYR A 203 8.41 5.55 -4.67
CA TYR A 203 7.29 6.44 -4.40
C TYR A 203 6.54 6.07 -3.12
N ASN A 204 6.48 4.78 -2.77
CA ASN A 204 5.93 4.36 -1.48
C ASN A 204 6.80 4.83 -0.32
N TRP A 205 8.11 4.93 -0.50
CA TRP A 205 8.97 5.57 0.49
C TRP A 205 8.50 7.00 0.78
N GLY A 206 8.35 7.84 -0.25
CA GLY A 206 7.82 9.20 -0.10
C GLY A 206 6.42 9.24 0.52
N PHE A 207 5.53 8.38 0.02
CA PHE A 207 4.14 8.27 0.49
C PHE A 207 4.06 7.94 1.99
N PHE A 208 4.70 6.88 2.42
CA PHE A 208 4.64 6.46 3.82
C PHE A 208 5.49 7.34 4.76
N THR A 209 6.48 8.08 4.23
CA THR A 209 7.11 9.18 4.98
C THR A 209 6.08 10.26 5.32
N VAL A 210 5.25 10.67 4.36
CA VAL A 210 4.17 11.64 4.61
C VAL A 210 3.14 11.05 5.57
N LEU A 211 2.61 9.86 5.29
CA LEU A 211 1.54 9.25 6.07
C LEU A 211 1.96 8.99 7.53
N GLY A 212 3.14 8.39 7.72
CA GLY A 212 3.59 7.97 9.05
C GLY A 212 4.25 9.08 9.87
N TYR A 213 4.76 10.15 9.24
CA TYR A 213 5.52 11.16 9.96
C TYR A 213 4.85 12.54 10.01
N ALA A 214 4.06 12.94 9.01
CA ALA A 214 3.38 14.25 8.99
C ALA A 214 2.41 14.51 10.15
N PRO A 215 1.79 13.52 10.82
CA PRO A 215 0.96 13.77 12.01
C PRO A 215 1.68 14.50 13.14
N PHE A 216 2.99 14.27 13.31
CA PHE A 216 3.74 14.86 14.42
C PHE A 216 3.93 16.38 14.29
N PRO A 217 4.44 16.93 13.16
CA PRO A 217 4.59 18.39 13.02
C PRO A 217 3.28 19.15 12.91
N MET A 218 2.17 18.50 12.55
CA MET A 218 0.86 19.16 12.49
C MET A 218 0.38 19.65 13.86
N LYS A 219 0.80 18.99 14.95
CA LYS A 219 0.40 19.36 16.34
C LYS A 219 -1.12 19.50 16.46
N LEU A 220 -1.86 18.53 15.88
CA LEU A 220 -3.31 18.45 15.91
C LEU A 220 -3.76 17.37 16.90
N GLY A 221 -4.97 17.54 17.44
CA GLY A 221 -5.64 16.46 18.17
C GLY A 221 -6.05 15.29 17.29
N THR A 222 -6.32 14.13 17.90
CA THR A 222 -6.62 12.87 17.18
C THR A 222 -7.82 13.01 16.24
N HIS A 223 -8.91 13.65 16.65
CA HIS A 223 -10.07 13.92 15.79
C HIS A 223 -9.70 14.78 14.56
N GLN A 224 -8.95 15.86 14.79
CA GLN A 224 -8.53 16.76 13.72
C GLN A 224 -7.63 16.05 12.70
N LEU A 225 -6.69 15.22 13.18
CA LEU A 225 -5.87 14.36 12.31
C LEU A 225 -6.75 13.39 11.53
N GLY A 226 -7.76 12.80 12.17
CA GLY A 226 -8.74 11.96 11.51
C GLY A 226 -9.40 12.67 10.31
N TYR A 227 -9.84 13.91 10.48
CA TYR A 227 -10.45 14.69 9.40
C TYR A 227 -9.47 15.04 8.27
N VAL A 228 -8.23 15.41 8.60
CA VAL A 228 -7.19 15.69 7.61
C VAL A 228 -6.91 14.46 6.74
N PHE A 229 -6.68 13.31 7.38
CA PHE A 229 -6.41 12.07 6.65
C PHE A 229 -7.64 11.48 5.97
N THR A 230 -8.85 11.78 6.45
CA THR A 230 -10.09 11.45 5.73
C THR A 230 -10.19 12.26 4.43
N ALA A 231 -9.94 13.57 4.49
CA ALA A 231 -9.92 14.42 3.30
C ALA A 231 -8.86 13.93 2.28
N TRP A 232 -7.66 13.58 2.77
CA TRP A 232 -6.64 12.91 1.98
C TRP A 232 -7.14 11.60 1.34
N GLY A 233 -7.77 10.72 2.12
CA GLY A 233 -8.29 9.43 1.66
C GLY A 233 -9.41 9.57 0.62
N VAL A 234 -10.28 10.57 0.78
CA VAL A 234 -11.31 10.90 -0.22
C VAL A 234 -10.66 11.31 -1.53
N LEU A 235 -9.61 12.13 -1.51
CA LEU A 235 -8.88 12.49 -2.73
C LEU A 235 -8.19 11.27 -3.35
N VAL A 236 -7.60 10.38 -2.55
CA VAL A 236 -7.07 9.10 -3.06
C VAL A 236 -8.15 8.35 -3.82
N ALA A 237 -9.31 8.13 -3.20
CA ALA A 237 -10.40 7.36 -3.80
C ALA A 237 -10.94 8.02 -5.09
N VAL A 238 -11.22 9.31 -5.06
CA VAL A 238 -11.75 10.06 -6.21
C VAL A 238 -10.78 10.04 -7.38
N PHE A 239 -9.50 10.32 -7.12
CA PHE A 239 -8.51 10.39 -8.19
C PHE A 239 -8.10 9.00 -8.70
N ALA A 240 -8.10 7.96 -7.86
CA ALA A 240 -7.87 6.58 -8.30
C ALA A 240 -8.97 6.09 -9.26
N VAL A 241 -10.24 6.38 -8.94
CA VAL A 241 -11.40 5.85 -9.70
C VAL A 241 -11.71 6.71 -10.93
N PHE A 242 -11.68 8.03 -10.79
CA PHE A 242 -12.18 8.92 -11.85
C PHE A 242 -11.06 9.58 -12.67
N ALA A 243 -9.99 10.03 -12.04
CA ALA A 243 -8.94 10.77 -12.74
C ALA A 243 -7.91 9.85 -13.40
N ALA A 244 -7.43 8.84 -12.70
CA ALA A 244 -6.39 7.95 -13.19
C ALA A 244 -6.74 7.29 -14.53
N PRO A 245 -7.93 6.68 -14.73
CA PRO A 245 -8.28 6.08 -16.03
C PRO A 245 -8.37 7.12 -17.15
N ARG A 246 -8.88 8.33 -16.87
CA ARG A 246 -8.98 9.41 -17.87
C ARG A 246 -7.63 9.95 -18.27
N LEU A 247 -6.72 10.15 -17.31
CA LEU A 247 -5.36 10.59 -17.58
C LEU A 247 -4.60 9.56 -18.40
N GLN A 248 -4.72 8.29 -18.03
CA GLN A 248 -4.13 7.19 -18.78
C GLN A 248 -4.66 7.09 -20.21
N ALA A 249 -5.99 7.16 -20.40
CA ALA A 249 -6.59 7.10 -21.73
C ALA A 249 -6.16 8.27 -22.63
N ARG A 250 -5.90 9.46 -22.03
CA ARG A 250 -5.54 10.67 -22.78
C ARG A 250 -4.04 10.78 -23.05
N PHE A 251 -3.19 10.40 -22.11
CA PHE A 251 -1.74 10.65 -22.14
C PHE A 251 -0.89 9.38 -22.18
N GLY A 252 -1.50 8.21 -21.95
CA GLY A 252 -0.81 6.93 -21.77
C GLY A 252 -0.27 6.74 -20.35
N ILE A 253 0.19 5.52 -20.06
CA ILE A 253 0.72 5.13 -18.75
C ILE A 253 2.01 5.89 -18.43
N ALA A 254 2.98 5.84 -19.35
CA ALA A 254 4.32 6.40 -19.12
C ALA A 254 4.28 7.90 -18.81
N LYS A 255 3.64 8.71 -19.65
CA LYS A 255 3.56 10.18 -19.45
C LYS A 255 2.80 10.52 -18.16
N THR A 256 1.72 9.79 -17.88
CA THR A 256 0.93 10.00 -16.65
C THR A 256 1.77 9.71 -15.42
N LEU A 257 2.55 8.61 -15.39
CA LEU A 257 3.43 8.29 -14.28
C LEU A 257 4.54 9.33 -14.08
N TYR A 258 5.24 9.77 -15.14
CA TYR A 258 6.28 10.79 -15.01
C TYR A 258 5.73 12.09 -14.44
N ALA A 259 4.63 12.60 -15.01
CA ALA A 259 4.04 13.85 -14.55
C ALA A 259 3.55 13.74 -13.10
N ASN A 260 2.88 12.65 -12.76
CA ASN A 260 2.34 12.42 -11.43
C ASN A 260 3.45 12.28 -10.37
N LEU A 261 4.50 11.49 -10.65
CA LEU A 261 5.64 11.35 -9.75
C LEU A 261 6.40 12.66 -9.56
N ALA A 262 6.60 13.44 -10.62
CA ALA A 262 7.26 14.75 -10.53
C ALA A 262 6.45 15.71 -9.64
N LEU A 263 5.15 15.81 -9.85
CA LEU A 263 4.27 16.65 -9.03
C LEU A 263 4.21 16.15 -7.58
N PHE A 264 4.23 14.84 -7.36
CA PHE A 264 4.29 14.27 -6.03
C PHE A 264 5.60 14.57 -5.31
N ALA A 265 6.75 14.47 -6.00
CA ALA A 265 8.04 14.88 -5.44
C ALA A 265 8.05 16.36 -5.03
N VAL A 266 7.50 17.24 -5.88
CA VAL A 266 7.34 18.68 -5.57
C VAL A 266 6.43 18.87 -4.36
N ASN A 267 5.32 18.13 -4.27
CA ASN A 267 4.41 18.21 -3.12
C ASN A 267 5.10 17.81 -1.80
N ILE A 268 5.89 16.72 -1.80
CA ILE A 268 6.66 16.32 -0.62
C ILE A 268 7.73 17.35 -0.27
N LEU A 269 8.38 17.95 -1.29
CA LEU A 269 9.34 19.03 -1.08
C LEU A 269 8.67 20.25 -0.44
N ILE A 270 7.46 20.63 -0.86
CA ILE A 270 6.67 21.70 -0.23
C ILE A 270 6.38 21.35 1.24
N ILE A 271 5.99 20.11 1.55
CA ILE A 271 5.82 19.66 2.93
C ILE A 271 7.11 19.87 3.73
N GLY A 272 8.26 19.47 3.17
CA GLY A 272 9.56 19.63 3.82
C GLY A 272 9.96 21.10 4.03
N LEU A 273 9.74 21.96 3.05
CA LEU A 273 10.08 23.39 3.15
C LEU A 273 9.19 24.16 4.13
N PHE A 274 7.92 23.80 4.21
CA PHE A 274 6.91 24.53 4.98
C PHE A 274 6.37 23.75 6.18
N THR A 275 7.17 22.85 6.74
CA THR A 275 6.78 22.02 7.91
C THR A 275 6.29 22.85 9.08
N ASP A 276 6.86 24.06 9.30
CA ASP A 276 6.47 24.97 10.37
C ASP A 276 5.20 25.79 10.07
N HIS A 277 4.75 25.80 8.82
CA HIS A 277 3.55 26.51 8.39
C HIS A 277 2.36 25.54 8.33
N LYS A 278 1.65 25.44 9.47
CA LYS A 278 0.57 24.46 9.69
C LYS A 278 -0.45 24.38 8.55
N ALA A 279 -0.91 25.52 8.02
CA ALA A 279 -1.90 25.53 6.93
C ALA A 279 -1.34 24.93 5.64
N VAL A 280 -0.10 25.27 5.28
CA VAL A 280 0.56 24.73 4.08
C VAL A 280 0.80 23.24 4.25
N LEU A 281 1.31 22.82 5.41
CA LEU A 281 1.55 21.42 5.74
C LEU A 281 0.27 20.58 5.60
N ILE A 282 -0.83 21.01 6.22
CA ILE A 282 -2.12 20.29 6.18
C ILE A 282 -2.62 20.22 4.74
N THR A 283 -2.63 21.34 4.02
CA THR A 283 -3.10 21.37 2.62
C THR A 283 -2.26 20.48 1.73
N ALA A 284 -0.94 20.51 1.83
CA ALA A 284 -0.06 19.69 1.04
C ALA A 284 -0.21 18.18 1.35
N VAL A 285 -0.45 17.81 2.61
CA VAL A 285 -0.75 16.42 2.97
C VAL A 285 -2.08 15.96 2.39
N ILE A 286 -3.13 16.78 2.42
CA ILE A 286 -4.41 16.46 1.79
C ILE A 286 -4.21 16.29 0.27
N VAL A 287 -3.53 17.22 -0.37
CA VAL A 287 -3.24 17.20 -1.83
C VAL A 287 -2.40 15.98 -2.23
N ALA A 288 -1.53 15.47 -1.36
CA ALA A 288 -0.78 14.24 -1.61
C ALA A 288 -1.71 13.06 -1.99
N GLY A 289 -2.96 13.06 -1.50
CA GLY A 289 -3.96 12.07 -1.85
C GLY A 289 -4.26 11.98 -3.35
N VAL A 290 -4.23 13.11 -4.05
CA VAL A 290 -4.39 13.19 -5.51
C VAL A 290 -3.35 12.33 -6.22
N PHE A 291 -2.09 12.56 -5.88
CA PHE A 291 -0.96 11.89 -6.54
C PHE A 291 -0.91 10.40 -6.20
N ILE A 292 -1.23 10.04 -4.96
CA ILE A 292 -1.28 8.65 -4.52
C ILE A 292 -2.41 7.89 -5.22
N GLY A 293 -3.58 8.49 -5.34
CA GLY A 293 -4.71 7.86 -6.05
C GLY A 293 -4.37 7.54 -7.50
N VAL A 294 -3.85 8.53 -8.24
CA VAL A 294 -3.41 8.32 -9.63
C VAL A 294 -2.29 7.28 -9.71
N ASN A 295 -1.27 7.41 -8.86
CA ASN A 295 -0.08 6.57 -8.94
C ASN A 295 -0.39 5.09 -8.65
N ASN A 296 -1.19 4.81 -7.62
CA ASN A 296 -1.56 3.45 -7.26
C ASN A 296 -2.29 2.74 -8.42
N THR A 297 -3.27 3.42 -9.04
CA THR A 297 -4.04 2.84 -10.14
C THR A 297 -3.18 2.63 -11.37
N VAL A 298 -2.47 3.67 -11.83
CA VAL A 298 -1.70 3.60 -13.09
C VAL A 298 -0.53 2.63 -12.97
N THR A 299 0.18 2.60 -11.83
CA THR A 299 1.30 1.66 -11.63
C THR A 299 0.82 0.22 -11.54
N THR A 300 -0.32 -0.05 -10.85
CA THR A 300 -0.87 -1.39 -10.79
C THR A 300 -1.28 -1.89 -12.17
N GLN A 301 -1.90 -1.04 -13.00
CA GLN A 301 -2.24 -1.39 -14.36
C GLN A 301 -0.98 -1.65 -15.21
N ALA A 302 0.04 -0.79 -15.10
CA ALA A 302 1.31 -0.97 -15.78
C ALA A 302 1.95 -2.32 -15.45
N VAL A 303 2.00 -2.69 -14.16
CA VAL A 303 2.51 -3.99 -13.70
C VAL A 303 1.75 -5.16 -14.34
N MET A 304 0.42 -5.08 -14.40
CA MET A 304 -0.40 -6.15 -14.97
C MET A 304 -0.29 -6.25 -16.50
N THR A 305 0.13 -5.18 -17.16
CA THR A 305 0.34 -5.14 -18.63
C THR A 305 1.73 -5.63 -19.01
N VAL A 306 2.76 -5.22 -18.26
CA VAL A 306 4.17 -5.49 -18.56
C VAL A 306 4.63 -6.87 -18.09
N ALA A 307 4.02 -7.43 -17.04
CA ALA A 307 4.48 -8.67 -16.44
C ALA A 307 4.13 -9.91 -17.30
N PRO A 308 5.10 -10.68 -17.78
CA PRO A 308 4.86 -11.89 -18.60
C PRO A 308 4.57 -13.13 -17.74
N VAL A 309 3.98 -12.95 -16.56
CA VAL A 309 3.65 -14.00 -15.59
C VAL A 309 2.20 -13.88 -15.13
N ASP A 310 1.71 -14.92 -14.46
CA ASP A 310 0.36 -14.89 -13.88
C ASP A 310 0.16 -13.66 -12.99
N ARG A 311 -0.98 -12.99 -13.12
CA ARG A 311 -1.31 -11.74 -12.38
C ARG A 311 -1.14 -11.85 -10.87
N SER A 312 -1.40 -13.02 -10.29
CA SER A 312 -1.21 -13.27 -8.86
C SER A 312 0.27 -13.24 -8.46
N ILE A 313 1.14 -13.78 -9.32
CA ILE A 313 2.60 -13.78 -9.12
C ILE A 313 3.15 -12.36 -9.30
N ALA A 314 2.73 -11.67 -10.38
CA ALA A 314 3.11 -10.27 -10.62
C ALA A 314 2.70 -9.37 -9.44
N SER A 315 1.47 -9.50 -8.95
CA SER A 315 0.96 -8.75 -7.80
C SER A 315 1.73 -9.03 -6.52
N ALA A 316 2.06 -10.30 -6.23
CA ALA A 316 2.83 -10.68 -5.05
C ALA A 316 4.26 -10.11 -5.10
N SER A 317 4.92 -10.23 -6.26
CA SER A 317 6.27 -9.73 -6.49
C SER A 317 6.35 -8.21 -6.37
N TYR A 318 5.46 -7.52 -7.06
CA TYR A 318 5.32 -6.07 -6.99
C TYR A 318 4.97 -5.59 -5.59
N GLY A 319 3.98 -6.22 -4.94
CA GLY A 319 3.54 -5.90 -3.59
C GLY A 319 4.66 -6.07 -2.56
N PHE A 320 5.46 -7.13 -2.66
CA PHE A 320 6.62 -7.34 -1.82
C PHE A 320 7.59 -6.14 -1.87
N VAL A 321 8.07 -5.77 -3.05
CA VAL A 321 9.04 -4.68 -3.21
C VAL A 321 8.45 -3.35 -2.77
N ARG A 322 7.21 -3.07 -3.17
CA ARG A 322 6.48 -1.85 -2.83
C ARG A 322 6.32 -1.67 -1.32
N PHE A 323 5.84 -2.71 -0.60
CA PHE A 323 5.59 -2.62 0.83
C PHE A 323 6.86 -2.63 1.68
N ILE A 324 7.97 -3.17 1.18
CA ILE A 324 9.28 -3.00 1.84
C ILE A 324 9.66 -1.52 1.89
N GLY A 325 9.55 -0.80 0.76
CA GLY A 325 9.81 0.64 0.72
C GLY A 325 8.90 1.43 1.66
N GLY A 326 7.58 1.17 1.59
CA GLY A 326 6.60 1.82 2.45
C GLY A 326 6.76 1.48 3.93
N GLY A 327 7.16 0.25 4.25
CA GLY A 327 7.33 -0.19 5.63
C GLY A 327 8.56 0.42 6.32
N LEU A 328 9.67 0.54 5.62
CA LEU A 328 10.89 1.10 6.18
C LEU A 328 10.85 2.63 6.32
N ALA A 329 10.15 3.30 5.41
CA ALA A 329 10.16 4.76 5.30
C ALA A 329 9.75 5.51 6.58
N PRO A 330 8.65 5.19 7.29
CA PRO A 330 8.24 5.95 8.48
C PRO A 330 9.25 5.86 9.62
N TYR A 331 9.83 4.69 9.84
CA TYR A 331 10.85 4.51 10.86
C TYR A 331 12.12 5.29 10.54
N VAL A 332 12.60 5.20 9.30
CA VAL A 332 13.79 5.93 8.85
C VAL A 332 13.54 7.44 8.89
N ALA A 333 12.35 7.89 8.47
CA ALA A 333 11.94 9.29 8.58
C ALA A 333 11.98 9.80 10.03
N GLY A 334 11.46 9.00 10.97
CA GLY A 334 11.55 9.31 12.41
C GLY A 334 13.00 9.41 12.88
N LYS A 335 13.87 8.48 12.49
CA LYS A 335 15.30 8.51 12.85
C LYS A 335 16.04 9.71 12.25
N ILE A 336 15.76 10.04 10.98
CA ILE A 336 16.34 11.23 10.33
C ILE A 336 15.90 12.50 11.07
N ALA A 337 14.63 12.61 11.42
CA ALA A 337 14.10 13.77 12.13
C ALA A 337 14.66 13.90 13.54
N GLU A 338 14.86 12.78 14.26
CA GLU A 338 15.46 12.77 15.59
C GLU A 338 16.95 13.16 15.56
N HIS A 339 17.68 12.78 14.50
CA HIS A 339 19.13 12.97 14.44
C HIS A 339 19.55 14.30 13.77
N TYR A 340 18.79 14.76 12.77
CA TYR A 340 19.09 16.00 12.03
C TYR A 340 18.03 17.07 12.31
N ASN A 341 16.90 16.98 11.60
CA ASN A 341 15.75 17.86 11.77
C ASN A 341 14.52 17.28 11.05
N ILE A 342 13.38 17.87 11.35
CA ILE A 342 12.08 17.43 10.83
C ILE A 342 11.97 17.59 9.30
N HIS A 343 12.59 18.60 8.72
CA HIS A 343 12.57 18.89 7.28
C HIS A 343 13.31 17.83 6.49
N ALA A 344 14.44 17.34 7.01
CA ALA A 344 15.29 16.35 6.36
C ALA A 344 14.54 15.05 6.02
N ALA A 345 13.63 14.61 6.88
CA ALA A 345 12.81 13.42 6.63
C ALA A 345 12.00 13.55 5.32
N PHE A 346 11.38 14.69 5.09
CA PHE A 346 10.61 14.95 3.87
C PHE A 346 11.49 15.17 2.65
N TYR A 347 12.67 15.80 2.81
CA TYR A 347 13.62 15.94 1.69
C TYR A 347 14.11 14.58 1.19
N VAL A 348 14.39 13.63 2.10
CA VAL A 348 14.73 12.25 1.74
C VAL A 348 13.54 11.56 1.06
N GLY A 349 12.31 11.79 1.53
CA GLY A 349 11.10 11.30 0.88
C GLY A 349 10.93 11.82 -0.55
N ALA A 350 11.13 13.12 -0.77
CA ALA A 350 11.08 13.72 -2.10
C ALA A 350 12.20 13.17 -3.01
N ALA A 351 13.43 13.08 -2.50
CA ALA A 351 14.56 12.51 -3.22
C ALA A 351 14.33 11.05 -3.64
N ALA A 352 13.73 10.24 -2.78
CA ALA A 352 13.35 8.87 -3.11
C ALA A 352 12.38 8.83 -4.32
N VAL A 353 11.36 9.69 -4.36
CA VAL A 353 10.45 9.77 -5.51
C VAL A 353 11.18 10.17 -6.78
N VAL A 354 12.12 11.12 -6.72
CA VAL A 354 12.96 11.51 -7.87
C VAL A 354 13.81 10.33 -8.36
N VAL A 355 14.40 9.56 -7.45
CA VAL A 355 15.12 8.31 -7.79
C VAL A 355 14.15 7.34 -8.49
N GLY A 356 12.91 7.24 -8.02
CA GLY A 356 11.87 6.43 -8.67
C GLY A 356 11.60 6.87 -10.12
N ILE A 357 11.60 8.18 -10.41
CA ILE A 357 11.46 8.69 -11.77
C ILE A 357 12.66 8.27 -12.65
N LEU A 358 13.87 8.34 -12.12
CA LEU A 358 15.08 7.93 -12.84
C LEU A 358 15.08 6.43 -13.13
N ILE A 359 14.65 5.60 -12.16
CA ILE A 359 14.47 4.16 -12.36
C ILE A 359 13.42 3.89 -13.45
N LEU A 360 12.27 4.58 -13.41
CA LEU A 360 11.22 4.45 -14.41
C LEU A 360 11.73 4.77 -15.81
N ALA A 361 12.63 5.76 -15.93
CA ALA A 361 13.23 6.14 -17.21
C ALA A 361 14.08 5.03 -17.85
N THR A 362 14.71 4.17 -17.04
CA THR A 362 15.47 3.03 -17.56
C THR A 362 14.60 1.97 -18.24
N GLY A 363 13.30 1.89 -17.90
CA GLY A 363 12.32 0.97 -18.49
C GLY A 363 11.32 1.65 -19.44
N HIS A 364 11.56 2.88 -19.86
CA HIS A 364 10.61 3.65 -20.67
C HIS A 364 10.17 2.92 -21.94
N ARG A 365 11.12 2.31 -22.67
CA ARG A 365 10.84 1.54 -23.89
C ARG A 365 9.93 0.33 -23.65
N LEU A 366 10.14 -0.38 -22.53
CA LEU A 366 9.32 -1.55 -22.16
C LEU A 366 7.88 -1.12 -21.81
N LEU A 367 7.70 0.01 -21.16
CA LEU A 367 6.37 0.56 -20.87
C LEU A 367 5.64 0.95 -22.16
N THR A 368 6.29 1.70 -23.05
CA THR A 368 5.68 2.18 -24.30
C THR A 368 5.39 1.04 -25.28
N ALA A 369 6.24 0.02 -25.33
CA ALA A 369 6.00 -1.17 -26.13
C ALA A 369 4.80 -1.99 -25.62
N ALA A 370 4.70 -2.15 -24.29
CA ALA A 370 3.56 -2.81 -23.68
C ALA A 370 2.24 -2.04 -23.87
N GLU A 371 2.29 -0.70 -23.87
CA GLU A 371 1.14 0.16 -24.20
C GLU A 371 0.70 -0.01 -25.67
N ALA A 372 1.64 -0.17 -26.58
CA ALA A 372 1.37 -0.36 -28.00
C ALA A 372 0.89 -1.79 -28.36
N GLY A 373 0.87 -2.72 -27.39
CA GLY A 373 0.55 -4.13 -27.62
C GLY A 373 1.62 -4.90 -28.37
N THR A 374 2.81 -4.32 -28.54
CA THR A 374 3.99 -4.99 -29.10
C THR A 374 4.73 -5.69 -27.97
N VAL A 375 4.82 -7.03 -28.05
CA VAL A 375 5.66 -7.82 -27.15
C VAL A 375 7.10 -7.61 -27.58
N VAL A 376 7.89 -6.92 -26.78
CA VAL A 376 9.34 -6.87 -26.94
C VAL A 376 9.88 -8.04 -26.11
N ASP A 377 10.36 -9.08 -26.76
CA ASP A 377 11.08 -10.15 -26.11
C ASP A 377 12.42 -9.60 -25.58
N ASP A 378 12.76 -9.91 -24.32
CA ASP A 378 14.03 -9.49 -23.69
C ASP A 378 15.27 -9.95 -24.51
N GLU A 379 15.14 -10.99 -25.35
CA GLU A 379 16.18 -11.45 -26.29
C GLU A 379 16.41 -10.47 -27.46
N GLU A 380 15.39 -9.79 -27.94
CA GLU A 380 15.52 -8.83 -29.05
C GLU A 380 16.21 -7.53 -28.57
N GLU A 381 15.98 -7.11 -27.31
CA GLU A 381 16.64 -5.94 -26.73
C GLU A 381 18.13 -6.19 -26.46
N ALA A 382 18.49 -7.43 -26.02
CA ALA A 382 19.88 -7.83 -25.85
C ALA A 382 20.64 -7.85 -27.21
N LEU A 383 19.98 -8.30 -28.28
CA LEU A 383 20.56 -8.32 -29.63
C LEU A 383 20.78 -6.90 -30.20
N VAL A 384 19.86 -5.99 -29.94
CA VAL A 384 19.96 -4.57 -30.37
C VAL A 384 21.04 -3.83 -29.60
N GLU A 385 21.20 -4.11 -28.29
CA GLU A 385 22.29 -3.55 -27.48
C GLU A 385 23.67 -4.09 -27.92
N GLU A 386 23.79 -5.37 -28.27
CA GLU A 386 25.02 -5.96 -28.83
C GLU A 386 25.38 -5.36 -30.20
N LEU A 387 24.41 -5.19 -31.09
CA LEU A 387 24.62 -4.61 -32.41
C LEU A 387 24.89 -3.10 -32.38
N GLY A 388 24.30 -2.37 -31.41
CA GLY A 388 24.53 -0.94 -31.21
C GLY A 388 25.87 -0.61 -30.55
N SER A 389 26.49 -1.56 -29.87
CA SER A 389 27.83 -1.42 -29.28
C SER A 389 28.97 -1.78 -30.26
N ALA A 390 28.63 -2.33 -31.42
CA ALA A 390 29.60 -2.76 -32.46
C ALA A 390 29.74 -1.74 -33.61
N THR A 391 29.05 -0.59 -33.56
CA THR A 391 29.19 0.55 -34.47
C THR A 391 29.71 1.78 -33.74
#